data_a95ed43a56cc0530f2de8bb88090d9f0
#
_entry.id   a95ed43a56cc0530f2de8bb88090d9f0
#
_cell.length_a   1.000
_cell.length_b   1.000
_cell.length_c   1.000
_cell.angle_alpha   90.00
_cell.angle_beta   90.00
_cell.angle_gamma   90.00
#
_symmetry.space_group_name_H-M   'P 1'
#
loop_
_entity.id
_entity.type
_entity.pdbx_description
1 polymer ?
#
loop_
_entity_poly.entity_id
_entity_poly.type
_entity_poly.pdbx_seq_one_letter_code
_entity_poly.pdbx_strand_id
1 'polypeptide(L)'
;PTMLSMSPISEPEGWANAPTDAKEFTIYYGWGKTTRPALILKNGSVYNQVAIYASKDEKEPLCVLDHDVYTPNCPDTIQRKDGSVCNVVRNMRVLEIAEDGTYVRMWASNASDSDNSDCWYPRWVFDKVKAACGPPSASSMVACQDTDLILKCSQEQWNQCAQWQADAMQYMMDNEGVEVVFSHFHGPDLSGHSYMKYLKNRDTSKYSEEVVRSWHENTYRWTDDYIGRFLPYMDKGWTILLVSDHALICPEAEPNEICDNSGVNIGVMKELGFTVLKKDENGNELHEIDWDKTIAVQSATNTIHLNLKGRDRYGIVDPADKYEVEEQIITALYGYRDKKTGKRIVSLALHNKDAVLLGMGGEYAGDIMMMIHENYNFDHGESLSTACGHNDTSVS
;
A
#
# COMPACT_ATOMS: atom_id res chain seq x y z
N PRO A 1 -0.48 -2.22 8.68
CA PRO A 1 -0.94 -3.55 9.06
C PRO A 1 -2.05 -3.45 10.10
N THR A 2 -3.17 -4.09 9.82
CA THR A 2 -4.27 -4.15 10.79
C THR A 2 -3.84 -5.11 11.88
N MET A 3 -3.58 -4.62 13.09
CA MET A 3 -3.35 -5.52 14.21
C MET A 3 -4.65 -6.24 14.54
N LEU A 4 -4.65 -7.53 14.32
CA LEU A 4 -5.67 -8.46 14.78
C LEU A 4 -5.18 -9.07 16.11
N SER A 5 -5.98 -8.97 17.16
CA SER A 5 -5.75 -9.70 18.39
C SER A 5 -7.05 -10.37 18.85
N MET A 6 -6.92 -11.35 19.73
CA MET A 6 -8.06 -12.14 20.19
C MET A 6 -8.00 -12.30 21.70
N SER A 7 -9.19 -12.39 22.33
CA SER A 7 -9.28 -12.78 23.73
C SER A 7 -8.90 -14.27 23.93
N PRO A 8 -8.64 -14.71 25.16
CA PRO A 8 -8.64 -16.14 25.48
C PRO A 8 -9.95 -16.81 25.06
N ILE A 9 -9.87 -18.08 24.70
CA ILE A 9 -11.02 -18.91 24.36
C ILE A 9 -11.69 -19.39 25.66
N SER A 10 -13.02 -19.35 25.69
CA SER A 10 -13.83 -19.77 26.84
C SER A 10 -15.13 -20.44 26.40
N GLU A 11 -15.90 -20.92 27.39
CA GLU A 11 -17.26 -21.37 27.14
C GLU A 11 -18.14 -20.15 26.79
N PRO A 12 -19.15 -20.32 25.91
CA PRO A 12 -20.04 -19.24 25.53
C PRO A 12 -20.85 -18.70 26.72
N GLU A 13 -20.82 -17.40 26.94
CA GLU A 13 -21.57 -16.72 27.97
C GLU A 13 -22.33 -15.52 27.41
N GLY A 14 -23.64 -15.42 27.75
CA GLY A 14 -24.46 -14.29 27.32
C GLY A 14 -24.84 -14.27 25.83
N TRP A 15 -24.84 -15.39 25.17
CA TRP A 15 -25.26 -15.52 23.77
C TRP A 15 -26.74 -15.83 23.66
N ALA A 16 -27.42 -15.20 22.70
CA ALA A 16 -28.80 -15.53 22.39
C ALA A 16 -28.95 -16.92 21.72
N ASN A 17 -28.00 -17.32 20.90
CA ASN A 17 -28.10 -18.52 20.05
C ASN A 17 -26.77 -19.29 19.90
N ALA A 18 -25.93 -19.41 20.94
CA ALA A 18 -24.73 -20.24 20.83
C ALA A 18 -25.08 -21.73 20.83
N PRO A 19 -24.53 -22.56 19.94
CA PRO A 19 -24.59 -24.01 20.05
C PRO A 19 -23.98 -24.50 21.37
N THR A 20 -24.52 -25.58 21.92
CA THR A 20 -24.16 -26.10 23.26
C THR A 20 -22.67 -26.46 23.39
N ASP A 21 -22.04 -26.87 22.29
CA ASP A 21 -20.65 -27.29 22.23
C ASP A 21 -19.73 -26.26 21.56
N ALA A 22 -20.20 -25.02 21.32
CA ALA A 22 -19.37 -23.96 20.80
C ALA A 22 -18.33 -23.48 21.85
N LYS A 23 -17.27 -22.82 21.38
CA LYS A 23 -16.37 -22.04 22.23
C LYS A 23 -16.44 -20.59 21.79
N GLU A 24 -16.20 -19.63 22.70
CA GLU A 24 -16.24 -18.22 22.34
C GLU A 24 -14.87 -17.55 22.46
N PHE A 25 -14.70 -16.50 21.68
CA PHE A 25 -13.63 -15.51 21.85
C PHE A 25 -14.07 -14.17 21.25
N THR A 26 -13.30 -13.14 21.52
CA THR A 26 -13.53 -11.81 20.95
C THR A 26 -12.39 -11.44 20.03
N ILE A 27 -12.71 -10.96 18.83
CA ILE A 27 -11.75 -10.43 17.87
C ILE A 27 -11.64 -8.92 18.06
N TYR A 28 -10.42 -8.39 18.16
CA TYR A 28 -10.11 -6.98 18.25
C TYR A 28 -9.40 -6.54 16.97
N TYR A 29 -10.04 -5.65 16.20
CA TYR A 29 -9.45 -5.06 14.99
C TYR A 29 -8.91 -3.67 15.28
N GLY A 30 -7.79 -3.32 14.60
CA GLY A 30 -7.25 -1.97 14.64
C GLY A 30 -6.96 -1.46 16.06
N TRP A 31 -6.26 -2.26 16.87
CA TRP A 31 -5.94 -1.92 18.25
C TRP A 31 -7.19 -1.82 19.17
N GLY A 32 -8.18 -2.64 18.91
CA GLY A 32 -9.41 -2.69 19.70
C GLY A 32 -10.44 -1.59 19.36
N LYS A 33 -10.24 -0.86 18.27
CA LYS A 33 -11.22 0.14 17.80
C LYS A 33 -12.55 -0.48 17.34
N THR A 34 -12.49 -1.71 16.85
CA THR A 34 -13.67 -2.50 16.49
C THR A 34 -13.52 -3.87 17.13
N THR A 35 -14.58 -4.33 17.81
CA THR A 35 -14.61 -5.64 18.45
C THR A 35 -15.74 -6.47 17.88
N ARG A 36 -15.52 -7.77 17.70
CA ARG A 36 -16.54 -8.70 17.24
C ARG A 36 -16.48 -9.98 18.07
N PRO A 37 -17.59 -10.40 18.68
CA PRO A 37 -17.69 -11.71 19.31
C PRO A 37 -17.70 -12.80 18.23
N ALA A 38 -17.06 -13.91 18.53
CA ALA A 38 -16.94 -15.04 17.62
C ALA A 38 -17.14 -16.36 18.34
N LEU A 39 -17.67 -17.34 17.60
CA LEU A 39 -17.84 -18.71 18.05
C LEU A 39 -16.98 -19.66 17.23
N ILE A 40 -16.27 -20.56 17.89
CA ILE A 40 -15.63 -21.70 17.27
C ILE A 40 -16.66 -22.82 17.25
N LEU A 41 -16.94 -23.31 16.06
CA LEU A 41 -18.01 -24.28 15.79
C LEU A 41 -17.47 -25.62 15.28
N LYS A 42 -18.21 -26.67 15.56
CA LYS A 42 -18.01 -27.97 14.95
C LYS A 42 -18.75 -28.10 13.64
N ASN A 43 -18.05 -28.67 12.66
CA ASN A 43 -18.67 -29.23 11.47
C ASN A 43 -18.33 -30.72 11.45
N GLY A 44 -19.28 -31.57 11.88
CA GLY A 44 -19.04 -32.96 12.22
C GLY A 44 -18.55 -33.14 13.66
N SER A 45 -17.45 -33.88 13.85
CA SER A 45 -16.92 -34.24 15.18
C SER A 45 -15.84 -33.32 15.72
N VAL A 46 -15.26 -32.46 14.89
CA VAL A 46 -14.12 -31.58 15.23
C VAL A 46 -14.48 -30.10 15.06
N TYR A 47 -13.80 -29.23 15.81
CA TYR A 47 -13.89 -27.81 15.61
C TYR A 47 -13.11 -27.42 14.36
N ASN A 48 -13.80 -26.81 13.39
CA ASN A 48 -13.21 -26.44 12.09
C ASN A 48 -13.86 -25.22 11.44
N GLN A 49 -14.71 -24.50 12.17
CA GLN A 49 -15.33 -23.25 11.68
C GLN A 49 -15.25 -22.15 12.73
N VAL A 50 -15.24 -20.90 12.27
CA VAL A 50 -15.40 -19.71 13.10
C VAL A 50 -16.54 -18.87 12.56
N ALA A 51 -17.56 -18.62 13.38
CA ALA A 51 -18.66 -17.71 13.07
C ALA A 51 -18.43 -16.38 13.79
N ILE A 52 -18.48 -15.28 13.06
CA ILE A 52 -18.22 -13.92 13.55
C ILE A 52 -19.54 -13.15 13.57
N TYR A 53 -19.84 -12.47 14.68
CA TYR A 53 -21.11 -11.77 14.88
C TYR A 53 -20.90 -10.28 15.12
N ALA A 54 -21.90 -9.46 14.81
CA ALA A 54 -21.90 -8.05 15.15
C ALA A 54 -22.03 -7.84 16.67
N SER A 55 -22.88 -8.64 17.33
CA SER A 55 -23.04 -8.72 18.78
C SER A 55 -23.49 -10.12 19.21
N LYS A 56 -23.43 -10.44 20.50
CA LYS A 56 -23.89 -11.74 21.04
C LYS A 56 -25.41 -11.93 20.95
N ASP A 57 -26.19 -10.88 20.73
CA ASP A 57 -27.65 -10.91 20.60
C ASP A 57 -28.12 -11.25 19.17
N GLU A 58 -27.20 -11.19 18.19
CA GLU A 58 -27.54 -11.46 16.82
C GLU A 58 -27.79 -12.95 16.56
N LYS A 59 -28.79 -13.23 15.73
CA LYS A 59 -29.14 -14.62 15.35
C LYS A 59 -28.23 -15.15 14.26
N GLU A 60 -27.90 -14.29 13.33
CA GLU A 60 -27.09 -14.64 12.17
C GLU A 60 -25.68 -14.04 12.29
N PRO A 61 -24.64 -14.81 11.93
CA PRO A 61 -23.30 -14.30 11.90
C PRO A 61 -23.11 -13.32 10.72
N LEU A 62 -22.17 -12.38 10.88
CA LEU A 62 -21.68 -11.57 9.76
C LEU A 62 -21.05 -12.44 8.69
N CYS A 63 -20.27 -13.44 9.11
CA CYS A 63 -19.69 -14.45 8.23
C CYS A 63 -19.35 -15.73 9.01
N VAL A 64 -19.25 -16.82 8.28
CA VAL A 64 -18.73 -18.11 8.78
C VAL A 64 -17.49 -18.46 7.96
N LEU A 65 -16.42 -18.77 8.63
CA LEU A 65 -15.11 -19.08 8.05
C LEU A 65 -14.81 -20.56 8.26
N ASP A 66 -14.59 -21.29 7.20
CA ASP A 66 -14.07 -22.65 7.27
C ASP A 66 -12.56 -22.66 7.51
N HIS A 67 -12.07 -23.69 8.20
CA HIS A 67 -10.65 -23.89 8.43
C HIS A 67 -9.89 -23.98 7.09
N ASP A 68 -8.82 -23.20 7.01
CA ASP A 68 -7.90 -23.13 5.87
C ASP A 68 -8.54 -22.72 4.52
N VAL A 69 -9.71 -22.06 4.56
CA VAL A 69 -10.37 -21.50 3.39
C VAL A 69 -10.25 -19.97 3.38
N TYR A 70 -9.76 -19.43 2.27
CA TYR A 70 -9.76 -17.98 2.04
C TYR A 70 -11.20 -17.52 1.75
N THR A 71 -11.70 -16.62 2.59
CA THR A 71 -13.06 -16.10 2.50
C THR A 71 -13.01 -14.62 2.14
N PRO A 72 -13.34 -14.24 0.91
CA PRO A 72 -13.36 -12.85 0.48
C PRO A 72 -14.60 -12.11 0.95
N ASN A 73 -14.49 -10.80 1.03
CA ASN A 73 -15.61 -9.86 1.21
C ASN A 73 -16.52 -10.16 2.42
N CYS A 74 -15.95 -10.62 3.54
CA CYS A 74 -16.69 -10.75 4.79
C CYS A 74 -17.24 -9.38 5.20
N PRO A 75 -18.58 -9.20 5.29
CA PRO A 75 -19.18 -7.91 5.61
C PRO A 75 -18.96 -7.53 7.06
N ASP A 76 -18.79 -6.24 7.31
CA ASP A 76 -18.67 -5.66 8.64
C ASP A 76 -19.09 -4.19 8.61
N THR A 77 -19.10 -3.55 9.77
CA THR A 77 -19.29 -2.10 9.90
C THR A 77 -18.18 -1.52 10.76
N ILE A 78 -17.74 -0.32 10.45
CA ILE A 78 -16.80 0.43 11.28
C ILE A 78 -17.31 1.85 11.52
N GLN A 79 -16.88 2.44 12.62
CA GLN A 79 -17.13 3.84 12.89
C GLN A 79 -15.95 4.68 12.37
N ARG A 80 -16.25 5.70 11.56
CA ARG A 80 -15.27 6.68 11.08
C ARG A 80 -14.89 7.67 12.19
N LYS A 81 -13.85 8.46 11.94
CA LYS A 81 -13.38 9.48 12.90
C LYS A 81 -14.42 10.55 13.22
N ASP A 82 -15.32 10.83 12.30
CA ASP A 82 -16.42 11.79 12.43
C ASP A 82 -17.65 11.22 13.16
N GLY A 83 -17.57 9.93 13.58
CA GLY A 83 -18.66 9.22 14.26
C GLY A 83 -19.65 8.53 13.33
N SER A 84 -19.58 8.74 12.01
CA SER A 84 -20.43 8.04 11.05
C SER A 84 -20.06 6.55 10.98
N VAL A 85 -21.07 5.71 10.69
CA VAL A 85 -20.87 4.27 10.47
C VAL A 85 -20.80 4.00 8.98
N CYS A 86 -19.82 3.22 8.53
CA CYS A 86 -19.74 2.77 7.16
C CYS A 86 -19.70 1.25 7.06
N ASN A 87 -20.26 0.72 5.97
CA ASN A 87 -20.14 -0.68 5.61
C ASN A 87 -18.75 -0.95 5.05
N VAL A 88 -18.17 -2.03 5.49
CA VAL A 88 -16.84 -2.47 5.03
C VAL A 88 -16.87 -3.95 4.70
N VAL A 89 -15.88 -4.37 3.93
CA VAL A 89 -15.58 -5.79 3.72
C VAL A 89 -14.14 -6.09 4.13
N ARG A 90 -13.92 -7.32 4.58
CA ARG A 90 -12.59 -7.85 4.90
C ARG A 90 -12.42 -9.20 4.20
N ASN A 91 -11.19 -9.50 3.79
CA ASN A 91 -10.84 -10.85 3.42
C ASN A 91 -10.28 -11.54 4.65
N MET A 92 -10.67 -12.77 4.90
CA MET A 92 -10.34 -13.48 6.13
C MET A 92 -9.98 -14.94 5.87
N ARG A 93 -9.19 -15.51 6.77
CA ARG A 93 -8.88 -16.95 6.79
C ARG A 93 -8.63 -17.43 8.21
N VAL A 94 -9.19 -18.59 8.55
CA VAL A 94 -8.78 -19.36 9.73
C VAL A 94 -7.61 -20.23 9.32
N LEU A 95 -6.42 -19.89 9.81
CA LEU A 95 -5.17 -20.57 9.44
C LEU A 95 -4.96 -21.88 10.20
N GLU A 96 -5.31 -21.86 11.48
CA GLU A 96 -5.19 -23.00 12.37
C GLU A 96 -6.35 -23.02 13.36
N ILE A 97 -6.80 -24.20 13.70
CA ILE A 97 -7.81 -24.44 14.72
C ILE A 97 -7.52 -25.79 15.39
N ALA A 98 -7.48 -25.82 16.71
CA ALA A 98 -7.29 -27.06 17.43
C ALA A 98 -8.59 -27.90 17.35
N GLU A 99 -8.47 -29.22 17.19
CA GLU A 99 -9.62 -30.14 17.10
C GLU A 99 -10.54 -30.11 18.32
N ASP A 100 -9.98 -29.75 19.48
CA ASP A 100 -10.70 -29.58 20.75
C ASP A 100 -11.25 -28.14 20.97
N GLY A 101 -11.01 -27.23 20.03
CA GLY A 101 -11.48 -25.85 20.10
C GLY A 101 -10.70 -24.96 21.08
N THR A 102 -9.55 -25.39 21.61
CA THR A 102 -8.77 -24.61 22.60
C THR A 102 -7.83 -23.57 21.99
N TYR A 103 -7.62 -23.61 20.66
CA TYR A 103 -6.73 -22.68 19.96
C TYR A 103 -7.30 -22.31 18.59
N VAL A 104 -7.08 -21.06 18.20
CA VAL A 104 -7.38 -20.56 16.85
C VAL A 104 -6.34 -19.53 16.43
N ARG A 105 -5.92 -19.59 15.17
CA ARG A 105 -5.09 -18.58 14.52
C ARG A 105 -5.79 -18.09 13.25
N MET A 106 -5.93 -16.79 13.13
CA MET A 106 -6.67 -16.16 12.03
C MET A 106 -5.86 -15.05 11.37
N TRP A 107 -6.19 -14.78 10.13
CA TRP A 107 -5.79 -13.61 9.39
C TRP A 107 -7.01 -12.81 8.91
N ALA A 108 -6.87 -11.49 8.88
CA ALA A 108 -7.82 -10.59 8.26
C ALA A 108 -7.10 -9.47 7.51
N SER A 109 -7.61 -9.10 6.35
CA SER A 109 -7.16 -7.92 5.60
C SER A 109 -7.53 -6.62 6.33
N ASN A 110 -7.03 -5.49 5.83
CA ASN A 110 -7.62 -4.19 6.16
C ASN A 110 -9.10 -4.18 5.76
N ALA A 111 -9.88 -3.36 6.46
CA ALA A 111 -11.25 -3.07 6.07
C ALA A 111 -11.25 -2.20 4.80
N SER A 112 -12.00 -2.63 3.79
CA SER A 112 -12.27 -1.84 2.60
C SER A 112 -13.67 -1.23 2.71
N ASP A 113 -13.77 0.10 2.59
CA ASP A 113 -15.07 0.79 2.59
C ASP A 113 -15.84 0.44 1.32
N SER A 114 -16.86 -0.40 1.47
CA SER A 114 -17.64 -0.93 0.34
C SER A 114 -18.60 0.10 -0.28
N ASP A 115 -18.77 1.25 0.35
CA ASP A 115 -19.69 2.31 -0.08
C ASP A 115 -18.95 3.59 -0.52
N ASN A 116 -17.61 3.59 -0.49
CA ASN A 116 -16.83 4.76 -0.86
C ASN A 116 -16.80 4.95 -2.39
N SER A 117 -17.59 5.91 -2.84
CA SER A 117 -17.63 6.33 -4.24
C SER A 117 -16.77 7.58 -4.53
N ASP A 118 -16.05 8.12 -3.55
CA ASP A 118 -15.35 9.41 -3.70
C ASP A 118 -14.15 9.35 -4.66
N CYS A 119 -13.58 8.15 -4.83
CA CYS A 119 -12.48 7.89 -5.77
C CYS A 119 -12.98 7.56 -7.20
N TRP A 120 -14.30 7.61 -7.46
CA TRP A 120 -14.89 7.21 -8.73
C TRP A 120 -15.44 8.41 -9.50
N TYR A 121 -15.01 8.54 -10.74
CA TYR A 121 -15.50 9.57 -11.63
C TYR A 121 -15.78 9.03 -13.04
N PRO A 122 -16.97 9.30 -13.61
CA PRO A 122 -18.14 9.85 -12.93
C PRO A 122 -18.69 8.88 -11.88
N ARG A 123 -19.36 9.40 -10.85
CA ARG A 123 -19.78 8.64 -9.67
C ARG A 123 -20.69 7.44 -9.97
N TRP A 124 -21.52 7.52 -11.00
CA TRP A 124 -22.41 6.46 -11.42
C TRP A 124 -21.67 5.16 -11.82
N VAL A 125 -20.39 5.25 -12.19
CA VAL A 125 -19.56 4.08 -12.52
C VAL A 125 -19.44 3.16 -11.30
N PHE A 126 -19.26 3.75 -10.12
CA PHE A 126 -19.16 2.98 -8.87
C PHE A 126 -20.41 2.11 -8.66
N ASP A 127 -21.60 2.69 -8.77
CA ASP A 127 -22.86 1.99 -8.52
C ASP A 127 -23.04 0.82 -9.49
N LYS A 128 -22.74 1.02 -10.77
CA LYS A 128 -22.85 -0.02 -11.80
C LYS A 128 -21.83 -1.13 -11.62
N VAL A 129 -20.57 -0.80 -11.40
CA VAL A 129 -19.50 -1.79 -11.20
C VAL A 129 -19.74 -2.55 -9.91
N LYS A 130 -20.11 -1.88 -8.82
CA LYS A 130 -20.44 -2.55 -7.56
C LYS A 130 -21.63 -3.50 -7.69
N ALA A 131 -22.68 -3.11 -8.43
CA ALA A 131 -23.84 -3.97 -8.66
C ALA A 131 -23.50 -5.20 -9.50
N ALA A 132 -22.59 -5.09 -10.47
CA ALA A 132 -22.21 -6.15 -11.38
C ALA A 132 -21.09 -7.06 -10.82
N CYS A 133 -20.09 -6.49 -10.16
CA CYS A 133 -18.85 -7.16 -9.78
C CYS A 133 -18.64 -7.28 -8.26
N GLY A 134 -19.57 -6.73 -7.47
CA GLY A 134 -19.38 -6.60 -6.03
C GLY A 134 -18.48 -5.43 -5.62
N PRO A 135 -18.23 -5.27 -4.31
CA PRO A 135 -17.41 -4.18 -3.81
C PRO A 135 -15.93 -4.33 -4.26
N PRO A 136 -15.20 -3.21 -4.38
CA PRO A 136 -13.77 -3.27 -4.69
C PRO A 136 -13.01 -4.17 -3.71
N SER A 137 -12.16 -5.04 -4.25
CA SER A 137 -11.34 -5.94 -3.45
C SER A 137 -10.33 -5.14 -2.60
N ALA A 138 -10.13 -5.57 -1.36
CA ALA A 138 -9.07 -5.02 -0.54
C ALA A 138 -7.70 -5.40 -1.11
N SER A 139 -6.85 -4.41 -1.36
CA SER A 139 -5.54 -4.58 -2.02
C SER A 139 -4.35 -4.40 -1.06
N SER A 140 -4.53 -4.59 0.24
CA SER A 140 -3.45 -4.44 1.20
C SER A 140 -2.48 -5.62 1.17
N MET A 141 -1.19 -5.32 1.09
CA MET A 141 -0.15 -6.33 1.26
C MET A 141 -0.12 -6.88 2.68
N VAL A 142 0.15 -8.15 2.77
CA VAL A 142 0.56 -8.78 4.02
C VAL A 142 2.07 -8.59 4.18
N ALA A 143 2.47 -7.47 4.75
CA ALA A 143 3.87 -7.23 5.11
C ALA A 143 4.22 -8.13 6.31
N CYS A 144 4.56 -9.38 6.05
CA CYS A 144 5.01 -10.30 7.09
C CYS A 144 6.06 -11.26 6.53
N GLN A 145 6.77 -11.88 7.46
CA GLN A 145 7.79 -12.88 7.15
C GLN A 145 7.27 -14.31 7.43
N ASP A 146 5.97 -14.48 7.54
CA ASP A 146 5.33 -15.77 7.76
C ASP A 146 4.92 -16.36 6.41
N THR A 147 5.47 -17.54 6.10
CA THR A 147 5.24 -18.22 4.83
C THR A 147 3.78 -18.53 4.60
N ASP A 148 3.05 -18.94 5.64
CA ASP A 148 1.63 -19.26 5.52
C ASP A 148 0.82 -18.03 5.16
N LEU A 149 1.11 -16.88 5.81
CA LEU A 149 0.43 -15.63 5.49
C LEU A 149 0.74 -15.16 4.06
N ILE A 150 1.98 -15.36 3.59
CA ILE A 150 2.34 -15.04 2.21
C ILE A 150 1.56 -15.93 1.24
N LEU A 151 1.66 -17.24 1.39
CA LEU A 151 1.09 -18.19 0.42
C LEU A 151 -0.44 -18.26 0.48
N LYS A 152 -1.00 -18.28 1.71
CA LYS A 152 -2.43 -18.54 1.91
C LYS A 152 -3.28 -17.27 1.95
N CYS A 153 -2.69 -16.11 2.16
CA CYS A 153 -3.44 -14.87 2.31
C CYS A 153 -3.04 -13.81 1.29
N SER A 154 -1.78 -13.41 1.26
CA SER A 154 -1.32 -12.36 0.37
C SER A 154 -1.50 -12.74 -1.10
N GLN A 155 -1.09 -13.94 -1.45
CA GLN A 155 -1.22 -14.42 -2.84
C GLN A 155 -2.67 -14.57 -3.26
N GLU A 156 -3.52 -15.14 -2.43
CA GLU A 156 -4.95 -15.27 -2.75
C GLU A 156 -5.64 -13.91 -2.84
N GLN A 157 -5.26 -12.96 -1.99
CA GLN A 157 -5.77 -11.60 -2.05
C GLN A 157 -5.39 -10.89 -3.36
N TRP A 158 -4.17 -11.07 -3.84
CA TRP A 158 -3.75 -10.53 -5.13
C TRP A 158 -4.52 -11.14 -6.29
N ASN A 159 -4.71 -12.44 -6.27
CA ASN A 159 -5.52 -13.12 -7.28
C ASN A 159 -6.96 -12.60 -7.28
N GLN A 160 -7.58 -12.44 -6.11
CA GLN A 160 -8.92 -11.86 -6.00
C GLN A 160 -8.96 -10.42 -6.53
N CYS A 161 -7.95 -9.61 -6.21
CA CYS A 161 -7.84 -8.24 -6.71
C CYS A 161 -7.76 -8.20 -8.24
N ALA A 162 -6.92 -9.05 -8.83
CA ALA A 162 -6.80 -9.20 -10.28
C ALA A 162 -8.12 -9.60 -10.93
N GLN A 163 -8.81 -10.59 -10.38
CA GLN A 163 -10.10 -11.06 -10.89
C GLN A 163 -11.13 -9.93 -10.86
N TRP A 164 -11.29 -9.27 -9.70
CA TRP A 164 -12.24 -8.17 -9.57
C TRP A 164 -11.93 -7.01 -10.51
N GLN A 165 -10.66 -6.63 -10.65
CA GLN A 165 -10.24 -5.54 -11.53
C GLN A 165 -10.54 -5.87 -12.99
N ALA A 166 -10.28 -7.11 -13.42
CA ALA A 166 -10.59 -7.56 -14.76
C ALA A 166 -12.12 -7.60 -15.00
N ASP A 167 -12.91 -8.12 -14.03
CA ASP A 167 -14.37 -8.15 -14.13
C ASP A 167 -14.96 -6.75 -14.30
N ALA A 168 -14.49 -5.79 -13.50
CA ALA A 168 -14.92 -4.40 -13.55
C ALA A 168 -14.64 -3.76 -14.92
N MET A 169 -13.44 -3.95 -15.47
CA MET A 169 -13.07 -3.42 -16.78
C MET A 169 -13.86 -4.09 -17.90
N GLN A 170 -13.99 -5.41 -17.90
CA GLN A 170 -14.77 -6.15 -18.90
C GLN A 170 -16.23 -5.72 -18.87
N TYR A 171 -16.81 -5.54 -17.67
CA TYR A 171 -18.17 -5.02 -17.54
C TYR A 171 -18.31 -3.65 -18.21
N MET A 172 -17.39 -2.73 -17.98
CA MET A 172 -17.42 -1.39 -18.57
C MET A 172 -17.24 -1.43 -20.10
N MET A 173 -16.37 -2.29 -20.61
CA MET A 173 -16.15 -2.48 -22.05
C MET A 173 -17.39 -3.06 -22.74
N ASP A 174 -18.01 -4.07 -22.15
CA ASP A 174 -19.11 -4.81 -22.78
C ASP A 174 -20.47 -4.12 -22.61
N ASN A 175 -20.66 -3.28 -21.57
CA ASN A 175 -22.01 -2.75 -21.24
C ASN A 175 -22.10 -1.22 -21.27
N GLU A 176 -21.00 -0.50 -21.15
CA GLU A 176 -21.04 0.96 -21.00
C GLU A 176 -20.40 1.72 -22.17
N GLY A 177 -20.05 1.02 -23.25
CA GLY A 177 -19.50 1.62 -24.46
C GLY A 177 -18.12 2.26 -24.28
N VAL A 178 -17.33 1.77 -23.35
CA VAL A 178 -15.96 2.24 -23.12
C VAL A 178 -15.08 1.77 -24.29
N GLU A 179 -14.35 2.69 -24.91
CA GLU A 179 -13.47 2.44 -26.05
C GLU A 179 -11.98 2.51 -25.70
N VAL A 180 -11.64 3.08 -24.54
CA VAL A 180 -10.26 3.17 -24.04
C VAL A 180 -10.24 2.77 -22.57
N VAL A 181 -9.38 1.81 -22.24
CA VAL A 181 -9.15 1.38 -20.87
C VAL A 181 -7.68 1.56 -20.54
N PHE A 182 -7.39 2.26 -19.46
CA PHE A 182 -6.06 2.34 -18.87
C PHE A 182 -6.10 1.67 -17.50
N SER A 183 -5.29 0.63 -17.33
CA SER A 183 -5.26 -0.16 -16.10
C SER A 183 -3.86 -0.21 -15.51
N HIS A 184 -3.77 -0.11 -14.20
CA HIS A 184 -2.55 -0.34 -13.45
C HIS A 184 -2.73 -1.60 -12.58
N PHE A 185 -1.97 -2.65 -12.88
CA PHE A 185 -1.95 -3.87 -12.09
C PHE A 185 -0.69 -3.92 -11.22
N HIS A 186 -0.84 -3.59 -9.95
CA HIS A 186 0.24 -3.34 -8.98
C HIS A 186 0.86 -4.62 -8.37
N GLY A 187 0.38 -5.80 -8.75
CA GLY A 187 0.82 -7.09 -8.17
C GLY A 187 2.32 -7.35 -8.28
N PRO A 188 2.95 -7.21 -9.47
CA PRO A 188 4.38 -7.44 -9.63
C PRO A 188 5.26 -6.51 -8.81
N ASP A 189 4.93 -5.23 -8.76
CA ASP A 189 5.65 -4.23 -7.98
C ASP A 189 5.63 -4.55 -6.49
N LEU A 190 4.46 -4.67 -5.90
CA LEU A 190 4.30 -4.95 -4.47
C LEU A 190 4.88 -6.32 -4.05
N SER A 191 4.83 -7.30 -4.93
CA SER A 191 5.49 -8.60 -4.70
C SER A 191 6.99 -8.46 -4.76
N GLY A 192 7.51 -7.67 -5.68
CA GLY A 192 8.92 -7.35 -5.79
C GLY A 192 9.46 -6.68 -4.53
N HIS A 193 8.76 -5.66 -4.03
CA HIS A 193 9.07 -5.01 -2.75
C HIS A 193 9.17 -6.01 -1.59
N SER A 194 8.30 -7.00 -1.56
CA SER A 194 8.25 -7.98 -0.48
C SER A 194 9.31 -9.06 -0.59
N TYR A 195 9.61 -9.53 -1.80
CA TYR A 195 10.34 -10.80 -1.99
C TYR A 195 11.72 -10.65 -2.62
N MET A 196 11.97 -9.57 -3.36
CA MET A 196 13.22 -9.42 -4.12
C MET A 196 14.47 -9.49 -3.23
N LYS A 197 14.39 -8.96 -2.03
CA LYS A 197 15.48 -9.03 -1.04
C LYS A 197 15.94 -10.44 -0.72
N TYR A 198 15.01 -11.41 -0.72
CA TYR A 198 15.36 -12.80 -0.42
C TYR A 198 15.99 -13.52 -1.61
N LEU A 199 15.79 -13.03 -2.84
CA LEU A 199 16.41 -13.61 -4.03
C LEU A 199 17.89 -13.27 -4.16
N LYS A 200 18.28 -12.02 -3.87
CA LYS A 200 19.64 -11.57 -4.12
C LYS A 200 20.46 -11.29 -2.86
N ASN A 201 19.84 -10.83 -1.79
CA ASN A 201 20.54 -10.54 -0.54
C ASN A 201 20.77 -11.75 0.34
N ARG A 202 20.23 -12.90 -0.09
CA ARG A 202 20.74 -14.18 0.35
C ARG A 202 20.64 -14.46 1.84
N ASP A 203 19.73 -13.80 2.52
CA ASP A 203 19.30 -14.30 3.81
C ASP A 203 18.45 -15.56 3.57
N THR A 204 19.14 -16.62 3.11
CA THR A 204 18.55 -17.96 2.95
C THR A 204 18.33 -18.64 4.29
N SER A 205 18.68 -17.98 5.40
CA SER A 205 18.47 -18.52 6.75
C SER A 205 16.99 -18.74 7.05
N LYS A 206 16.12 -17.99 6.42
CA LYS A 206 14.67 -18.03 6.65
C LYS A 206 13.89 -18.73 5.55
N TYR A 207 14.25 -18.48 4.29
CA TYR A 207 13.59 -19.05 3.12
C TYR A 207 14.63 -19.52 2.12
N SER A 208 14.42 -20.71 1.56
CA SER A 208 15.27 -21.17 0.46
C SER A 208 15.02 -20.31 -0.79
N GLU A 209 16.03 -20.14 -1.63
CA GLU A 209 15.89 -19.43 -2.90
C GLU A 209 14.77 -20.01 -3.77
N GLU A 210 14.59 -21.33 -3.77
CA GLU A 210 13.53 -22.02 -4.51
C GLU A 210 12.13 -21.57 -4.06
N VAL A 211 11.90 -21.47 -2.74
CA VAL A 211 10.62 -20.99 -2.18
C VAL A 211 10.35 -19.55 -2.61
N VAL A 212 11.33 -18.67 -2.46
CA VAL A 212 11.15 -17.26 -2.84
C VAL A 212 10.92 -17.12 -4.34
N ARG A 213 11.64 -17.88 -5.15
CA ARG A 213 11.45 -17.90 -6.61
C ARG A 213 10.03 -18.34 -6.98
N SER A 214 9.48 -19.34 -6.29
CA SER A 214 8.10 -19.78 -6.52
C SER A 214 7.06 -18.68 -6.25
N TRP A 215 7.30 -17.81 -5.27
CA TRP A 215 6.41 -16.67 -5.02
C TRP A 215 6.43 -15.66 -6.16
N HIS A 216 7.61 -15.36 -6.71
CA HIS A 216 7.71 -14.51 -7.90
C HIS A 216 7.04 -15.13 -9.11
N GLU A 217 7.29 -16.42 -9.36
CA GLU A 217 6.65 -17.13 -10.47
C GLU A 217 5.12 -17.11 -10.37
N ASN A 218 4.56 -17.29 -9.19
CA ASN A 218 3.12 -17.19 -8.99
C ASN A 218 2.60 -15.79 -9.30
N THR A 219 3.32 -14.74 -8.89
CA THR A 219 2.94 -13.36 -9.20
C THR A 219 2.88 -13.12 -10.71
N TYR A 220 3.88 -13.62 -11.45
CA TYR A 220 3.87 -13.50 -12.91
C TYR A 220 2.77 -14.34 -13.56
N ARG A 221 2.46 -15.53 -13.03
CA ARG A 221 1.32 -16.34 -13.53
C ARG A 221 0.00 -15.61 -13.37
N TRP A 222 -0.24 -14.97 -12.23
CA TRP A 222 -1.48 -14.18 -12.06
C TRP A 222 -1.52 -12.95 -12.95
N THR A 223 -0.38 -12.35 -13.18
CA THR A 223 -0.29 -11.24 -14.15
C THR A 223 -0.61 -11.73 -15.55
N ASP A 224 -0.12 -12.89 -15.93
CA ASP A 224 -0.42 -13.55 -17.22
C ASP A 224 -1.91 -13.92 -17.33
N ASP A 225 -2.47 -14.53 -16.29
CA ASP A 225 -3.91 -14.84 -16.21
C ASP A 225 -4.76 -13.57 -16.33
N TYR A 226 -4.36 -12.49 -15.66
CA TYR A 226 -5.03 -11.20 -15.74
C TYR A 226 -5.00 -10.62 -17.16
N ILE A 227 -3.85 -10.62 -17.81
CA ILE A 227 -3.70 -10.19 -19.20
C ILE A 227 -4.52 -11.10 -20.12
N GLY A 228 -4.44 -12.41 -19.89
CA GLY A 228 -5.14 -13.44 -20.66
C GLY A 228 -6.65 -13.21 -20.75
N ARG A 229 -7.26 -12.62 -19.74
CA ARG A 229 -8.68 -12.28 -19.74
C ARG A 229 -9.07 -11.25 -20.79
N PHE A 230 -8.13 -10.44 -21.26
CA PHE A 230 -8.36 -9.40 -22.26
C PHE A 230 -8.05 -9.86 -23.69
N LEU A 231 -7.28 -10.94 -23.88
CA LEU A 231 -6.90 -11.41 -25.21
C LEU A 231 -8.11 -11.64 -26.16
N PRO A 232 -9.27 -12.18 -25.70
CA PRO A 232 -10.44 -12.32 -26.54
C PRO A 232 -11.01 -11.02 -27.11
N TYR A 233 -10.68 -9.87 -26.50
CA TYR A 233 -11.10 -8.57 -27.01
C TYR A 233 -10.35 -8.14 -28.27
N MET A 234 -9.21 -8.75 -28.57
CA MET A 234 -8.50 -8.51 -29.83
C MET A 234 -9.35 -8.95 -31.03
N ASP A 235 -10.10 -10.06 -30.88
CA ASP A 235 -11.03 -10.53 -31.92
C ASP A 235 -12.26 -9.61 -32.07
N LYS A 236 -12.52 -8.75 -31.07
CA LYS A 236 -13.54 -7.70 -31.11
C LYS A 236 -13.00 -6.36 -31.64
N GLY A 237 -11.75 -6.32 -32.11
CA GLY A 237 -11.10 -5.11 -32.67
C GLY A 237 -10.37 -4.24 -31.66
N TRP A 238 -10.18 -4.67 -30.42
CA TRP A 238 -9.39 -3.97 -29.42
C TRP A 238 -7.88 -4.15 -29.67
N THR A 239 -7.11 -3.13 -29.36
CA THR A 239 -5.65 -3.19 -29.28
C THR A 239 -5.23 -3.23 -27.84
N ILE A 240 -4.37 -4.17 -27.47
CA ILE A 240 -3.81 -4.31 -26.12
C ILE A 240 -2.37 -3.78 -26.14
N LEU A 241 -2.08 -2.83 -25.26
CA LEU A 241 -0.75 -2.30 -25.00
C LEU A 241 -0.32 -2.73 -23.61
N LEU A 242 0.73 -3.52 -23.51
CA LEU A 242 1.36 -3.90 -22.25
C LEU A 242 2.58 -3.02 -22.03
N VAL A 243 2.58 -2.26 -20.97
CA VAL A 243 3.64 -1.33 -20.60
C VAL A 243 4.02 -1.49 -19.15
N SER A 244 5.25 -1.15 -18.82
CA SER A 244 5.72 -1.04 -17.43
C SER A 244 6.13 0.40 -17.17
N ASP A 245 5.79 0.94 -16.01
CA ASP A 245 6.18 2.28 -15.56
C ASP A 245 7.65 2.32 -15.12
N HIS A 246 8.14 1.24 -14.51
CA HIS A 246 9.53 1.10 -14.08
C HIS A 246 9.92 -0.37 -13.90
N ALA A 247 11.19 -0.60 -13.64
CA ALA A 247 11.73 -1.90 -13.24
C ALA A 247 12.02 -1.90 -11.73
N LEU A 248 12.22 -3.09 -11.17
CA LEU A 248 12.71 -3.27 -9.82
C LEU A 248 14.22 -3.46 -9.84
N ILE A 249 14.93 -2.65 -9.08
CA ILE A 249 16.36 -2.82 -8.87
C ILE A 249 16.57 -3.71 -7.66
N CYS A 250 17.30 -4.81 -7.86
CA CYS A 250 17.82 -5.59 -6.76
C CYS A 250 19.30 -5.31 -6.63
N PRO A 251 19.70 -4.51 -5.67
CA PRO A 251 21.08 -4.12 -5.51
C PRO A 251 21.97 -5.32 -5.17
N GLU A 252 23.15 -5.37 -5.77
CA GLU A 252 24.15 -6.42 -5.47
C GLU A 252 24.94 -6.14 -4.20
N ALA A 253 24.83 -4.93 -3.66
CA ALA A 253 25.53 -4.51 -2.46
C ALA A 253 25.00 -5.18 -1.20
N GLU A 254 25.77 -5.09 -0.14
CA GLU A 254 25.41 -5.57 1.19
C GLU A 254 24.02 -5.03 1.60
N PRO A 255 23.14 -5.87 2.17
CA PRO A 255 21.74 -5.52 2.46
C PRO A 255 21.55 -4.20 3.21
N ASN A 256 22.50 -3.87 4.05
CA ASN A 256 22.45 -2.70 4.94
C ASN A 256 22.87 -1.38 4.27
N GLU A 257 23.40 -1.40 3.05
CA GLU A 257 23.85 -0.17 2.39
C GLU A 257 22.76 0.48 1.53
N ILE A 258 21.71 -0.24 1.18
CA ILE A 258 20.80 0.16 0.12
C ILE A 258 19.43 0.57 0.63
N CYS A 259 18.95 -0.10 1.65
CA CYS A 259 17.59 0.07 2.12
C CYS A 259 17.45 1.03 3.30
N ASP A 260 18.56 1.43 3.89
CA ASP A 260 18.59 2.24 5.11
C ASP A 260 18.77 3.75 4.85
N ASN A 261 18.99 4.15 3.60
CA ASN A 261 19.33 5.52 3.27
C ASN A 261 18.23 6.16 2.43
N SER A 262 17.50 7.10 3.01
CA SER A 262 16.66 7.99 2.22
C SER A 262 17.51 8.83 1.28
N GLY A 263 16.99 9.11 0.11
CA GLY A 263 17.51 10.09 -0.80
C GLY A 263 17.26 11.51 -0.29
N VAL A 264 16.90 12.40 -1.18
CA VAL A 264 16.54 13.76 -0.82
C VAL A 264 15.10 13.82 -0.32
N ASN A 265 14.89 14.34 0.87
CA ASN A 265 13.60 14.53 1.51
C ASN A 265 13.49 15.92 2.15
N ILE A 266 12.39 16.20 2.83
CA ILE A 266 12.19 17.46 3.54
C ILE A 266 13.30 17.70 4.58
N GLY A 267 13.76 16.65 5.26
CA GLY A 267 14.87 16.73 6.23
C GLY A 267 16.16 17.19 5.58
N VAL A 268 16.50 16.66 4.40
CA VAL A 268 17.67 17.11 3.62
C VAL A 268 17.50 18.56 3.17
N MET A 269 16.33 18.94 2.65
CA MET A 269 16.06 20.33 2.24
C MET A 269 16.14 21.31 3.41
N LYS A 270 15.72 20.89 4.60
CA LYS A 270 15.88 21.66 5.84
C LYS A 270 17.36 21.82 6.20
N GLU A 271 18.14 20.76 6.14
CA GLU A 271 19.57 20.79 6.43
C GLU A 271 20.34 21.69 5.46
N LEU A 272 19.94 21.70 4.20
CA LEU A 272 20.47 22.58 3.18
C LEU A 272 20.01 24.05 3.31
N GLY A 273 19.06 24.33 4.20
CA GLY A 273 18.57 25.68 4.49
C GLY A 273 17.45 26.18 3.57
N PHE A 274 16.88 25.32 2.72
CA PHE A 274 15.80 25.72 1.80
C PHE A 274 14.40 25.51 2.37
N THR A 275 14.25 24.60 3.32
CA THR A 275 12.98 24.36 4.03
C THR A 275 13.12 24.71 5.50
N VAL A 276 12.13 25.39 6.06
CA VAL A 276 12.09 25.78 7.47
C VAL A 276 10.83 25.19 8.12
N LEU A 277 11.00 24.61 9.31
CA LEU A 277 9.88 24.12 10.10
C LEU A 277 9.43 25.16 11.12
N LYS A 278 8.14 25.20 11.42
CA LYS A 278 7.61 25.97 12.54
C LYS A 278 8.17 25.47 13.87
N LYS A 279 8.18 26.36 14.86
CA LYS A 279 8.62 26.04 16.22
C LYS A 279 7.49 26.33 17.21
N ASP A 280 7.43 25.53 18.26
CA ASP A 280 6.55 25.77 19.40
C ASP A 280 7.08 26.92 20.29
N GLU A 281 6.35 27.26 21.34
CA GLU A 281 6.72 28.29 22.31
C GLU A 281 8.03 28.02 23.05
N ASN A 282 8.47 26.75 23.09
CA ASN A 282 9.71 26.30 23.72
C ASN A 282 10.88 26.23 22.74
N GLY A 283 10.64 26.54 21.45
CA GLY A 283 11.65 26.49 20.39
C GLY A 283 11.83 25.11 19.75
N ASN A 284 11.01 24.11 20.09
CA ASN A 284 11.05 22.80 19.47
C ASN A 284 10.41 22.83 18.09
N GLU A 285 10.99 22.11 17.14
CA GLU A 285 10.44 22.00 15.79
C GLU A 285 9.12 21.21 15.79
N LEU A 286 8.12 21.74 15.11
CA LEU A 286 6.85 21.08 14.82
C LEU A 286 6.93 20.35 13.47
N HIS A 287 6.08 19.35 13.27
CA HIS A 287 5.90 18.67 11.97
C HIS A 287 5.07 19.52 10.99
N GLU A 288 5.43 20.80 10.89
CA GLU A 288 4.77 21.77 10.03
C GLU A 288 5.79 22.67 9.34
N ILE A 289 5.63 22.88 8.03
CA ILE A 289 6.47 23.80 7.26
C ILE A 289 6.10 25.24 7.58
N ASP A 290 7.12 26.06 7.85
CA ASP A 290 7.00 27.52 7.97
C ASP A 290 7.12 28.13 6.56
N TRP A 291 5.99 28.27 5.90
CA TRP A 291 5.93 28.74 4.51
C TRP A 291 6.40 30.19 4.33
N ASP A 292 6.35 31.00 5.39
CA ASP A 292 6.84 32.39 5.33
C ASP A 292 8.36 32.48 5.27
N LYS A 293 9.05 31.36 5.52
CA LYS A 293 10.52 31.26 5.52
C LYS A 293 11.07 30.19 4.59
N THR A 294 10.22 29.36 4.04
CA THR A 294 10.61 28.25 3.19
C THR A 294 10.77 28.70 1.74
N ILE A 295 11.97 28.52 1.21
CA ILE A 295 12.32 28.81 -0.19
C ILE A 295 11.85 27.74 -1.13
N ALA A 296 12.07 26.47 -0.77
CA ALA A 296 11.71 25.32 -1.58
C ALA A 296 11.45 24.09 -0.73
N VAL A 297 10.64 23.17 -1.25
CA VAL A 297 10.35 21.87 -0.64
C VAL A 297 10.55 20.75 -1.64
N GLN A 298 11.01 19.61 -1.16
CA GLN A 298 10.89 18.36 -1.91
C GLN A 298 9.43 17.93 -1.88
N SER A 299 8.86 17.64 -3.04
CA SER A 299 7.52 17.09 -3.17
C SER A 299 7.53 15.95 -4.19
N ALA A 300 6.70 14.97 -3.97
CA ALA A 300 6.80 13.69 -4.65
C ALA A 300 8.23 13.09 -4.56
N THR A 301 8.50 12.04 -5.31
CA THR A 301 9.75 11.29 -5.15
C THR A 301 10.98 11.98 -5.68
N ASN A 302 10.82 12.75 -6.76
CA ASN A 302 11.96 13.25 -7.56
C ASN A 302 11.87 14.73 -7.94
N THR A 303 11.00 15.50 -7.28
CA THR A 303 10.77 16.91 -7.63
C THR A 303 10.99 17.84 -6.45
N ILE A 304 11.44 19.06 -6.75
CA ILE A 304 11.53 20.15 -5.80
C ILE A 304 10.71 21.32 -6.34
N HIS A 305 9.87 21.88 -5.49
CA HIS A 305 9.04 23.05 -5.77
C HIS A 305 9.58 24.27 -5.02
N LEU A 306 9.78 25.34 -5.75
CA LEU A 306 10.05 26.65 -5.18
C LEU A 306 8.75 27.28 -4.68
N ASN A 307 8.85 27.99 -3.58
CA ASN A 307 7.74 28.75 -3.01
C ASN A 307 7.64 30.15 -3.69
N LEU A 308 7.10 30.19 -4.91
CA LEU A 308 7.10 31.36 -5.78
C LEU A 308 5.97 32.35 -5.48
N LYS A 309 6.31 33.65 -5.42
CA LYS A 309 5.31 34.73 -5.40
C LYS A 309 4.43 34.68 -6.65
N GLY A 310 3.14 34.85 -6.43
CA GLY A 310 2.15 34.87 -7.52
C GLY A 310 1.68 33.52 -8.02
N ARG A 311 2.45 32.44 -7.78
CA ARG A 311 2.03 31.06 -8.03
C ARG A 311 1.54 30.39 -6.75
N ASP A 312 2.34 30.46 -5.71
CA ASP A 312 2.08 29.74 -4.46
C ASP A 312 1.42 30.66 -3.44
N ARG A 313 0.50 30.12 -2.65
CA ARG A 313 -0.32 30.89 -1.70
C ARG A 313 0.53 31.72 -0.71
N TYR A 314 1.66 31.17 -0.29
CA TYR A 314 2.58 31.79 0.65
C TYR A 314 3.95 32.08 0.01
N GLY A 315 3.97 32.29 -1.30
CA GLY A 315 5.19 32.49 -2.06
C GLY A 315 6.08 33.62 -1.56
N ILE A 316 7.35 33.32 -1.38
CA ILE A 316 8.36 34.29 -0.92
C ILE A 316 9.46 34.54 -1.94
N VAL A 317 9.71 33.59 -2.85
CA VAL A 317 10.72 33.72 -3.90
C VAL A 317 10.17 34.60 -5.03
N ASP A 318 10.91 35.63 -5.40
CA ASP A 318 10.51 36.46 -6.55
C ASP A 318 10.69 35.68 -7.85
N PRO A 319 9.73 35.72 -8.78
CA PRO A 319 9.88 35.07 -10.08
C PRO A 319 11.12 35.51 -10.87
N ALA A 320 11.61 36.73 -10.64
CA ALA A 320 12.82 37.22 -11.28
C ALA A 320 14.09 36.49 -10.78
N ASP A 321 14.07 36.00 -9.53
CA ASP A 321 15.19 35.29 -8.91
C ASP A 321 15.09 33.78 -9.07
N LYS A 322 14.02 33.27 -9.71
CA LYS A 322 13.74 31.86 -9.84
C LYS A 322 14.94 31.05 -10.31
N TYR A 323 15.54 31.46 -11.41
CA TYR A 323 16.66 30.73 -12.02
C TYR A 323 17.87 30.65 -11.08
N GLU A 324 18.22 31.77 -10.45
CA GLU A 324 19.35 31.84 -9.51
C GLU A 324 19.10 30.94 -8.30
N VAL A 325 17.89 30.91 -7.76
CA VAL A 325 17.52 30.04 -6.64
C VAL A 325 17.57 28.57 -7.03
N GLU A 326 17.08 28.23 -8.23
CA GLU A 326 17.20 26.86 -8.75
C GLU A 326 18.67 26.42 -8.85
N GLU A 327 19.56 27.25 -9.39
CA GLU A 327 21.00 26.96 -9.47
C GLU A 327 21.64 26.76 -8.09
N GLN A 328 21.24 27.55 -7.10
CA GLN A 328 21.72 27.39 -5.73
C GLN A 328 21.30 26.03 -5.14
N ILE A 329 20.04 25.63 -5.37
CA ILE A 329 19.53 24.35 -4.91
C ILE A 329 20.24 23.20 -5.63
N ILE A 330 20.35 23.25 -6.95
CA ILE A 330 21.02 22.21 -7.77
C ILE A 330 22.48 22.05 -7.31
N THR A 331 23.19 23.15 -7.08
CA THR A 331 24.56 23.12 -6.58
C THR A 331 24.66 22.47 -5.20
N ALA A 332 23.74 22.83 -4.30
CA ALA A 332 23.68 22.26 -2.95
C ALA A 332 23.38 20.77 -2.98
N LEU A 333 22.45 20.33 -3.84
CA LEU A 333 22.12 18.92 -4.04
C LEU A 333 23.31 18.09 -4.53
N TYR A 334 24.05 18.60 -5.51
CA TYR A 334 25.27 17.94 -5.97
C TYR A 334 26.39 17.90 -4.92
N GLY A 335 26.41 18.87 -4.03
CA GLY A 335 27.35 18.91 -2.88
C GLY A 335 26.97 18.02 -1.72
N TYR A 336 25.68 17.69 -1.59
CA TYR A 336 25.20 16.92 -0.47
C TYR A 336 25.68 15.47 -0.51
N ARG A 337 26.07 14.96 0.65
CA ARG A 337 26.61 13.62 0.79
C ARG A 337 25.98 12.90 1.94
N ASP A 338 25.80 11.60 1.76
CA ASP A 338 25.42 10.69 2.83
C ASP A 338 26.44 10.78 3.99
N LYS A 339 25.94 11.01 5.17
CA LYS A 339 26.76 11.18 6.38
C LYS A 339 27.48 9.91 6.81
N LYS A 340 26.93 8.74 6.48
CA LYS A 340 27.53 7.45 6.84
C LYS A 340 28.61 7.03 5.85
N THR A 341 28.34 7.18 4.57
CA THR A 341 29.20 6.64 3.50
C THR A 341 30.08 7.70 2.83
N GLY A 342 29.75 8.98 2.96
CA GLY A 342 30.39 10.08 2.24
C GLY A 342 30.08 10.11 0.74
N LYS A 343 29.23 9.20 0.26
CA LYS A 343 28.86 9.09 -1.15
C LYS A 343 27.88 10.18 -1.56
N ARG A 344 27.88 10.53 -2.83
CA ARG A 344 26.91 11.46 -3.42
C ARG A 344 25.55 10.80 -3.49
N ILE A 345 24.49 11.53 -3.11
CA ILE A 345 23.11 11.03 -3.18
C ILE A 345 22.47 11.37 -4.52
N VAL A 346 22.58 12.61 -4.98
CA VAL A 346 21.97 13.06 -6.23
C VAL A 346 22.89 12.77 -7.41
N SER A 347 22.44 12.00 -8.36
CA SER A 347 23.16 11.68 -9.59
C SER A 347 22.93 12.74 -10.67
N LEU A 348 21.73 13.28 -10.77
CA LEU A 348 21.34 14.32 -11.71
C LEU A 348 20.32 15.26 -11.07
N ALA A 349 20.46 16.55 -11.31
CA ALA A 349 19.45 17.56 -10.98
C ALA A 349 19.36 18.55 -12.15
N LEU A 350 18.16 18.82 -12.63
CA LEU A 350 17.88 19.64 -13.81
C LEU A 350 16.78 20.64 -13.51
N HIS A 351 16.87 21.80 -14.14
CA HIS A 351 15.73 22.70 -14.26
C HIS A 351 14.58 21.98 -14.96
N ASN A 352 13.35 22.31 -14.60
CA ASN A 352 12.14 21.74 -15.22
C ASN A 352 12.18 21.81 -16.77
N LYS A 353 12.57 22.98 -17.31
CA LYS A 353 12.67 23.19 -18.75
C LYS A 353 13.63 22.23 -19.48
N ASP A 354 14.70 21.83 -18.80
CA ASP A 354 15.74 20.96 -19.36
C ASP A 354 15.39 19.48 -19.17
N ALA A 355 14.65 19.16 -18.11
CA ALA A 355 14.16 17.82 -17.83
C ALA A 355 13.18 17.28 -18.88
N VAL A 356 12.55 18.16 -19.66
CA VAL A 356 11.71 17.80 -20.81
C VAL A 356 12.47 16.95 -21.83
N LEU A 357 13.77 17.13 -21.97
CA LEU A 357 14.61 16.34 -22.85
C LEU A 357 14.69 14.86 -22.42
N LEU A 358 14.41 14.58 -21.16
CA LEU A 358 14.37 13.23 -20.60
C LEU A 358 12.93 12.69 -20.45
N GLY A 359 11.94 13.37 -21.04
CA GLY A 359 10.54 13.02 -20.87
C GLY A 359 9.95 13.42 -19.49
N MET A 360 10.69 14.20 -18.71
CA MET A 360 10.32 14.72 -17.40
C MET A 360 10.03 16.23 -17.50
N GLY A 361 9.51 16.84 -16.44
CA GLY A 361 9.23 18.28 -16.46
C GLY A 361 7.85 18.61 -17.03
N GLY A 362 7.62 19.89 -17.32
CA GLY A 362 6.34 20.42 -17.82
C GLY A 362 5.59 21.24 -16.77
N GLU A 363 4.40 21.70 -17.13
CA GLU A 363 3.60 22.69 -16.34
C GLU A 363 3.25 22.18 -14.94
N TYR A 364 2.99 20.88 -14.79
CA TYR A 364 2.56 20.25 -13.54
C TYR A 364 3.69 19.55 -12.76
N ALA A 365 4.91 19.59 -13.27
CA ALA A 365 6.07 19.07 -12.59
C ALA A 365 6.70 20.12 -11.65
N GLY A 366 7.58 19.69 -10.76
CA GLY A 366 8.36 20.60 -9.91
C GLY A 366 9.25 21.54 -10.69
N ASP A 367 9.82 22.52 -10.01
CA ASP A 367 10.75 23.49 -10.62
C ASP A 367 12.12 22.85 -10.93
N ILE A 368 12.51 21.88 -10.10
CA ILE A 368 13.73 21.08 -10.28
C ILE A 368 13.33 19.60 -10.29
N MET A 369 13.82 18.88 -11.28
CA MET A 369 13.74 17.44 -11.38
C MET A 369 15.07 16.84 -10.96
N MET A 370 15.05 15.76 -10.17
CA MET A 370 16.29 15.12 -9.73
C MET A 370 16.20 13.60 -9.92
N MET A 371 17.36 12.99 -10.10
CA MET A 371 17.58 11.56 -10.03
C MET A 371 18.58 11.29 -8.91
N ILE A 372 18.26 10.33 -8.08
CA ILE A 372 19.16 9.88 -7.01
C ILE A 372 20.00 8.71 -7.48
N HIS A 373 21.09 8.45 -6.80
CA HIS A 373 21.94 7.31 -7.08
C HIS A 373 21.24 6.02 -6.69
N GLU A 374 21.48 4.93 -7.43
CA GLU A 374 20.85 3.62 -7.28
C GLU A 374 20.91 3.01 -5.86
N ASN A 375 21.81 3.51 -5.01
CA ASN A 375 21.96 3.04 -3.64
C ASN A 375 21.04 3.78 -2.63
N TYR A 376 20.19 4.66 -3.10
CA TYR A 376 19.30 5.44 -2.24
C TYR A 376 17.86 5.25 -2.68
N ASN A 377 16.97 5.22 -1.70
CA ASN A 377 15.55 5.10 -1.94
C ASN A 377 14.90 6.49 -2.06
N PHE A 378 13.88 6.62 -2.88
CA PHE A 378 13.04 7.80 -2.87
C PHE A 378 12.16 7.78 -1.61
N ASP A 379 12.04 8.96 -0.99
CA ASP A 379 11.10 9.13 0.10
C ASP A 379 9.72 9.44 -0.49
N HIS A 380 8.80 8.50 -0.35
CA HIS A 380 7.39 8.68 -0.76
C HIS A 380 6.59 9.51 0.23
N GLY A 381 7.18 9.84 1.37
CA GLY A 381 6.55 10.57 2.45
C GLY A 381 7.20 11.92 2.68
N GLU A 382 6.56 12.72 3.49
CA GLU A 382 7.06 13.98 4.01
C GLU A 382 7.98 13.73 5.22
N SER A 383 8.99 12.87 5.06
CA SER A 383 9.90 12.55 6.15
C SER A 383 10.75 13.75 6.49
N LEU A 384 10.83 14.07 7.78
CA LEU A 384 11.67 15.12 8.34
C LEU A 384 13.02 14.59 8.83
N SER A 385 13.23 13.28 8.76
CA SER A 385 14.47 12.63 9.19
C SER A 385 15.45 12.53 8.03
N THR A 386 16.69 12.97 8.24
CA THR A 386 17.81 12.75 7.31
C THR A 386 18.44 11.36 7.45
N ALA A 387 17.97 10.57 8.41
CA ALA A 387 18.35 9.18 8.64
C ALA A 387 17.10 8.33 8.56
N CYS A 388 16.65 8.01 7.37
CA CYS A 388 15.57 7.06 7.18
C CYS A 388 16.12 5.65 7.12
N GLY A 389 15.70 4.82 8.06
CA GLY A 389 15.73 3.40 7.92
C GLY A 389 14.43 2.95 7.26
N HIS A 390 14.37 2.95 5.94
CA HIS A 390 13.34 2.21 5.25
C HIS A 390 13.83 0.79 5.03
N ASN A 391 13.11 -0.17 5.58
CA ASN A 391 13.30 -1.59 5.27
C ASN A 391 12.78 -1.95 3.86
N ASP A 392 12.72 -0.98 2.98
CA ASP A 392 12.19 -1.15 1.65
C ASP A 392 13.32 -1.51 0.69
N THR A 393 13.18 -2.63 0.03
CA THR A 393 14.22 -3.23 -0.81
C THR A 393 14.07 -2.91 -2.27
N SER A 394 13.13 -2.07 -2.60
CA SER A 394 12.93 -1.65 -3.97
C SER A 394 13.35 -0.22 -4.16
N VAL A 395 14.18 -0.04 -5.14
CA VAL A 395 14.43 1.26 -5.76
C VAL A 395 13.71 1.19 -7.11
N SER A 396 12.68 1.98 -7.25
CA SER A 396 11.96 2.12 -8.51
C SER A 396 12.68 3.09 -9.44
#